data_b8844e6a551e209d877448fe5570b89c
#
_entry.id   b8844e6a551e209d877448fe5570b89c
#
_cell.length_a   1.000
_cell.length_b   1.000
_cell.length_c   1.000
_cell.angle_alpha   90.00
_cell.angle_beta   90.00
_cell.angle_gamma   90.00
#
_symmetry.space_group_name_H-M   'P 1'
#
loop_
_entity.id
_entity.type
_entity.pdbx_description
1 polymer ?
#
loop_
_entity_poly.entity_id
_entity_poly.type
_entity_poly.pdbx_seq_one_letter_code
_entity_poly.pdbx_strand_id
1 'polypeptide(L)'
;MSEKERSWRAVPPPVTGFGVLNMPPMEDRELASGAKLHVLNQGQLDVCRVCCLVPGGIAEAENAVLPRLLLSMFQEGTCAHPGVKLAETIEFDGASVQTGLYPHYMLVGINMLNSKADKVIPLLKEMLFTPELASIPFETCIDRLAQSVELMEKRVEYMASKALTRLSAGPDHPLARTMSASQIRGVELDSLYQWHKSACAHASGMHIYIGGNVTDGLVSLVEGVFDNYGVPGKSMPFNIVPFAPQVPQRLHVPVEGALQCAVRMTAPAIPRSNPDYIGLRLLVMALGGYFGSRLMMNIREDKGYTYGISASLNGQPEGSFVEIAASTDAVNVEPLIEETLKEIAAMSSGNFTVDEVERLKSFATSQLASMLDTPFDMIDYHVTLQAASITQPDYFRCQYNQIRKLTPGLLTELARKYLNPDEFSVVIAG
;
A
#
# COMPACT_ATOMS: atom_id res chain seq x y z
N MET A 1 -14.64 40.36 -19.98
CA MET A 1 -15.50 39.52 -19.11
C MET A 1 -16.61 40.40 -18.59
N SER A 2 -17.87 40.11 -18.92
CA SER A 2 -19.03 40.83 -18.47
C SER A 2 -19.34 40.61 -16.98
N GLU A 3 -20.08 41.52 -16.34
CA GLU A 3 -20.50 41.35 -14.93
C GLU A 3 -21.28 40.04 -14.70
N LYS A 4 -21.95 39.51 -15.70
CA LYS A 4 -22.63 38.22 -15.68
C LYS A 4 -21.69 37.03 -15.58
N GLU A 5 -20.47 37.12 -16.12
CA GLU A 5 -19.44 36.07 -16.05
C GLU A 5 -18.70 36.06 -14.71
N ARG A 6 -18.84 37.09 -13.86
CA ARG A 6 -18.26 37.15 -12.51
C ARG A 6 -19.20 36.62 -11.42
N SER A 7 -20.49 36.55 -11.67
CA SER A 7 -21.49 36.20 -10.64
C SER A 7 -21.33 34.75 -10.14
N TRP A 8 -20.95 33.81 -11.02
CA TRP A 8 -20.77 32.41 -10.62
C TRP A 8 -19.50 32.19 -9.73
N ARG A 9 -18.56 33.16 -9.73
CA ARG A 9 -17.38 33.11 -8.85
C ARG A 9 -17.65 33.65 -7.44
N ALA A 10 -18.72 34.39 -7.29
CA ALA A 10 -19.12 34.98 -6.00
C ALA A 10 -19.92 34.03 -5.11
N VAL A 11 -20.53 33.03 -5.71
CA VAL A 11 -21.32 32.02 -4.98
C VAL A 11 -20.68 30.65 -5.25
N PRO A 12 -20.14 29.97 -4.22
CA PRO A 12 -19.64 28.63 -4.41
C PRO A 12 -20.77 27.70 -4.86
N PRO A 13 -20.48 26.68 -5.70
CA PRO A 13 -21.48 25.70 -6.06
C PRO A 13 -22.05 25.03 -4.80
N PRO A 14 -23.34 24.66 -4.78
CA PRO A 14 -23.91 23.99 -3.64
C PRO A 14 -23.18 22.67 -3.39
N VAL A 15 -22.82 22.44 -2.14
CA VAL A 15 -22.27 21.16 -1.71
C VAL A 15 -23.42 20.15 -1.68
N THR A 16 -23.41 19.23 -2.64
CA THR A 16 -24.32 18.08 -2.64
C THR A 16 -23.66 16.92 -1.94
N GLY A 17 -24.36 16.27 -1.02
CA GLY A 17 -23.88 15.04 -0.40
C GLY A 17 -23.71 13.92 -1.43
N PHE A 18 -22.82 12.98 -1.16
CA PHE A 18 -22.70 11.76 -1.97
C PHE A 18 -24.01 10.96 -1.90
N GLY A 19 -24.42 10.42 -3.05
CA GLY A 19 -25.45 9.38 -3.11
C GLY A 19 -24.98 8.08 -2.44
N VAL A 20 -25.68 6.99 -2.70
CA VAL A 20 -25.25 5.68 -2.22
C VAL A 20 -24.02 5.25 -3.03
N LEU A 21 -22.88 5.07 -2.35
CA LEU A 21 -21.66 4.58 -2.96
C LEU A 21 -21.71 3.05 -3.03
N ASN A 22 -21.47 2.50 -4.22
CA ASN A 22 -21.40 1.07 -4.45
C ASN A 22 -20.21 0.76 -5.33
N MET A 23 -19.42 -0.24 -4.93
CA MET A 23 -18.37 -0.82 -5.79
C MET A 23 -19.05 -1.68 -6.86
N PRO A 24 -18.76 -1.47 -8.16
CA PRO A 24 -19.23 -2.37 -9.21
C PRO A 24 -18.77 -3.81 -8.98
N PRO A 25 -19.60 -4.80 -9.35
CA PRO A 25 -19.19 -6.20 -9.23
C PRO A 25 -18.07 -6.52 -10.21
N MET A 26 -17.17 -7.41 -9.82
CA MET A 26 -16.20 -8.05 -10.70
C MET A 26 -16.74 -9.40 -11.15
N GLU A 27 -16.41 -9.78 -12.38
CA GLU A 27 -16.63 -11.14 -12.87
C GLU A 27 -15.37 -11.96 -12.61
N ASP A 28 -15.52 -13.06 -11.87
CA ASP A 28 -14.42 -13.94 -11.49
C ASP A 28 -14.45 -15.21 -12.36
N ARG A 29 -13.28 -15.58 -12.90
CA ARG A 29 -13.06 -16.80 -13.69
C ARG A 29 -11.84 -17.55 -13.18
N GLU A 30 -11.83 -18.85 -13.31
CA GLU A 30 -10.66 -19.69 -13.06
C GLU A 30 -10.10 -20.15 -14.42
N LEU A 31 -8.81 -19.87 -14.66
CA LEU A 31 -8.12 -20.23 -15.88
C LEU A 31 -7.68 -21.69 -15.84
N ALA A 32 -7.44 -22.30 -17.02
CA ALA A 32 -6.94 -23.67 -17.12
C ALA A 32 -5.58 -23.85 -16.43
N SER A 33 -4.77 -22.79 -16.35
CA SER A 33 -3.53 -22.73 -15.59
C SER A 33 -3.71 -22.76 -14.06
N GLY A 34 -4.93 -22.58 -13.55
CA GLY A 34 -5.25 -22.43 -12.12
C GLY A 34 -5.12 -20.99 -11.59
N ALA A 35 -4.79 -20.02 -12.44
CA ALA A 35 -4.84 -18.61 -12.08
C ALA A 35 -6.30 -18.13 -11.99
N LYS A 36 -6.55 -17.13 -11.17
CA LYS A 36 -7.84 -16.46 -11.06
C LYS A 36 -7.85 -15.18 -11.88
N LEU A 37 -8.79 -15.06 -12.80
CA LEU A 37 -9.01 -13.87 -13.60
C LEU A 37 -10.21 -13.08 -13.05
N HIS A 38 -9.97 -11.81 -12.77
CA HIS A 38 -10.94 -10.85 -12.26
C HIS A 38 -11.19 -9.78 -13.32
N VAL A 39 -12.42 -9.65 -13.81
CA VAL A 39 -12.79 -8.76 -14.90
C VAL A 39 -13.65 -7.62 -14.36
N LEU A 40 -13.21 -6.38 -14.55
CA LEU A 40 -13.95 -5.16 -14.23
C LEU A 40 -14.21 -4.38 -15.52
N ASN A 41 -15.35 -4.59 -16.15
CA ASN A 41 -15.74 -3.83 -17.32
C ASN A 41 -16.43 -2.51 -16.89
N GLN A 42 -15.63 -1.47 -16.71
CA GLN A 42 -16.07 -0.14 -16.34
C GLN A 42 -15.20 0.89 -17.09
N GLY A 43 -15.82 1.93 -17.62
CA GLY A 43 -15.11 2.99 -18.32
C GLY A 43 -15.58 3.17 -19.76
N GLN A 44 -15.33 4.36 -20.31
CA GLN A 44 -15.75 4.76 -21.65
C GLN A 44 -14.57 5.04 -22.58
N LEU A 45 -13.36 5.14 -22.02
CA LEU A 45 -12.16 5.38 -22.79
C LEU A 45 -11.59 4.06 -23.30
N ASP A 46 -11.00 4.07 -24.51
CA ASP A 46 -10.36 2.89 -25.11
C ASP A 46 -9.01 2.58 -24.47
N VAL A 47 -9.03 2.41 -23.16
CA VAL A 47 -7.86 2.05 -22.35
C VAL A 47 -8.22 0.90 -21.42
N CYS A 48 -7.25 0.05 -21.18
CA CYS A 48 -7.36 -1.02 -20.19
C CYS A 48 -6.05 -1.16 -19.39
N ARG A 49 -6.18 -1.79 -18.24
CA ARG A 49 -5.09 -2.23 -17.39
C ARG A 49 -5.20 -3.74 -17.22
N VAL A 50 -4.08 -4.42 -17.35
CA VAL A 50 -3.92 -5.80 -16.90
C VAL A 50 -2.85 -5.82 -15.83
N CYS A 51 -3.13 -6.38 -14.66
CA CYS A 51 -2.12 -6.58 -13.63
C CYS A 51 -2.21 -7.97 -13.01
N CYS A 52 -1.04 -8.51 -12.70
CA CYS A 52 -0.86 -9.80 -12.09
C CYS A 52 -0.35 -9.64 -10.67
N LEU A 53 -1.07 -10.18 -9.71
CA LEU A 53 -0.66 -10.29 -8.32
C LEU A 53 -0.09 -11.70 -8.15
N VAL A 54 1.23 -11.79 -8.07
CA VAL A 54 2.00 -13.03 -8.06
C VAL A 54 2.42 -13.36 -6.63
N PRO A 55 2.20 -14.57 -6.11
CA PRO A 55 2.75 -14.99 -4.82
C PRO A 55 4.27 -14.84 -4.75
N GLY A 56 4.82 -14.58 -3.57
CA GLY A 56 6.26 -14.41 -3.39
C GLY A 56 6.65 -12.99 -3.02
N GLY A 57 6.02 -12.45 -1.99
CA GLY A 57 6.35 -11.16 -1.40
C GLY A 57 7.52 -11.24 -0.41
N ILE A 58 7.65 -10.20 0.41
CA ILE A 58 8.77 -10.08 1.37
C ILE A 58 8.72 -11.18 2.44
N ALA A 59 7.50 -11.59 2.84
CA ALA A 59 7.33 -12.55 3.94
C ALA A 59 7.81 -13.96 3.59
N GLU A 60 7.72 -14.36 2.33
CA GLU A 60 8.11 -15.68 1.85
C GLU A 60 9.61 -15.81 1.57
N ALA A 61 10.28 -14.70 1.26
CA ALA A 61 11.70 -14.72 0.90
C ALA A 61 12.57 -14.87 2.14
N GLU A 62 13.58 -15.73 2.07
CA GLU A 62 14.64 -15.78 3.10
C GLU A 62 15.42 -14.47 3.18
N ASN A 63 15.62 -13.83 2.03
CA ASN A 63 16.24 -12.54 1.88
C ASN A 63 15.26 -11.53 1.25
N ALA A 64 14.92 -10.48 1.99
CA ALA A 64 14.01 -9.42 1.54
C ALA A 64 14.50 -8.66 0.27
N VAL A 65 15.74 -8.85 -0.15
CA VAL A 65 16.29 -8.30 -1.40
C VAL A 65 15.70 -8.99 -2.63
N LEU A 66 15.51 -10.31 -2.58
CA LEU A 66 15.13 -11.12 -3.76
C LEU A 66 13.82 -10.65 -4.43
N PRO A 67 12.70 -10.43 -3.71
CA PRO A 67 11.47 -9.96 -4.36
C PRO A 67 11.62 -8.56 -4.98
N ARG A 68 12.36 -7.66 -4.32
CA ARG A 68 12.61 -6.31 -4.83
C ARG A 68 13.46 -6.33 -6.09
N LEU A 69 14.52 -7.13 -6.07
CA LEU A 69 15.42 -7.28 -7.18
C LEU A 69 14.72 -7.92 -8.38
N LEU A 70 13.89 -8.95 -8.14
CA LEU A 70 13.11 -9.58 -9.20
C LEU A 70 12.13 -8.61 -9.87
N LEU A 71 11.43 -7.79 -9.10
CA LEU A 71 10.55 -6.74 -9.64
C LEU A 71 11.31 -5.72 -10.49
N SER A 72 12.55 -5.39 -10.13
CA SER A 72 13.40 -4.53 -10.96
C SER A 72 13.79 -5.24 -12.25
N MET A 73 14.20 -6.51 -12.16
CA MET A 73 14.63 -7.30 -13.32
C MET A 73 13.51 -7.53 -14.33
N PHE A 74 12.25 -7.59 -13.92
CA PHE A 74 11.11 -7.71 -14.84
C PHE A 74 11.01 -6.54 -15.85
N GLN A 75 11.63 -5.41 -15.56
CA GLN A 75 11.63 -4.23 -16.42
C GLN A 75 12.93 -4.05 -17.22
N GLU A 76 13.98 -4.82 -16.93
CA GLU A 76 15.28 -4.67 -17.62
C GLU A 76 15.35 -5.40 -18.96
N GLY A 77 14.41 -6.32 -19.23
CA GLY A 77 14.31 -7.06 -20.49
C GLY A 77 13.68 -8.43 -20.33
N THR A 78 13.37 -9.04 -21.45
CA THR A 78 12.91 -10.45 -21.55
C THR A 78 13.81 -11.22 -22.49
N CYS A 79 13.72 -12.56 -22.48
CA CYS A 79 14.47 -13.38 -23.42
C CYS A 79 14.18 -13.04 -24.90
N ALA A 80 12.95 -12.60 -25.22
CA ALA A 80 12.55 -12.22 -26.56
C ALA A 80 12.82 -10.74 -26.86
N HIS A 81 12.75 -9.87 -25.85
CA HIS A 81 12.98 -8.43 -25.93
C HIS A 81 14.09 -8.01 -24.93
N PRO A 82 15.37 -8.33 -25.22
CA PRO A 82 16.44 -8.11 -24.27
C PRO A 82 16.79 -6.62 -24.11
N GLY A 83 17.16 -6.24 -22.87
CA GLY A 83 17.60 -4.90 -22.52
C GLY A 83 16.57 -3.82 -22.86
N VAL A 84 17.04 -2.73 -23.42
CA VAL A 84 16.21 -1.55 -23.77
C VAL A 84 15.08 -1.85 -24.74
N LYS A 85 15.14 -2.95 -25.51
CA LYS A 85 14.10 -3.30 -26.49
C LYS A 85 12.72 -3.52 -25.84
N LEU A 86 12.68 -4.04 -24.62
CA LEU A 86 11.42 -4.19 -23.89
C LEU A 86 10.78 -2.82 -23.64
N ALA A 87 11.53 -1.90 -23.05
CA ALA A 87 11.05 -0.56 -22.77
C ALA A 87 10.65 0.20 -24.04
N GLU A 88 11.49 0.15 -25.08
CA GLU A 88 11.20 0.77 -26.39
C GLU A 88 9.90 0.23 -27.00
N THR A 89 9.66 -1.09 -26.92
CA THR A 89 8.44 -1.71 -27.45
C THR A 89 7.19 -1.28 -26.66
N ILE A 90 7.28 -1.26 -25.34
CA ILE A 90 6.18 -0.85 -24.45
C ILE A 90 5.84 0.63 -24.67
N GLU A 91 6.84 1.50 -24.66
CA GLU A 91 6.68 2.96 -24.82
C GLU A 91 6.22 3.35 -26.22
N PHE A 92 6.70 2.66 -27.28
CA PHE A 92 6.28 2.89 -28.65
C PHE A 92 4.77 2.66 -28.85
N ASP A 93 4.20 1.65 -28.16
CA ASP A 93 2.77 1.38 -28.21
C ASP A 93 1.96 2.20 -27.15
N GLY A 94 2.59 3.16 -26.48
CA GLY A 94 1.96 4.07 -25.52
C GLY A 94 1.52 3.37 -24.23
N ALA A 95 2.15 2.24 -23.92
CA ALA A 95 1.88 1.51 -22.69
C ALA A 95 2.82 1.92 -21.56
N SER A 96 2.44 1.61 -20.32
CA SER A 96 3.27 1.88 -19.14
C SER A 96 3.18 0.73 -18.15
N VAL A 97 4.34 0.35 -17.60
CA VAL A 97 4.46 -0.70 -16.59
C VAL A 97 4.29 -0.11 -15.18
N GLN A 98 3.61 -0.84 -14.32
CA GLN A 98 3.58 -0.60 -12.88
C GLN A 98 4.03 -1.84 -12.11
N THR A 99 4.75 -1.63 -11.02
CA THR A 99 5.17 -2.70 -10.12
C THR A 99 4.85 -2.34 -8.68
N GLY A 100 4.61 -3.35 -7.85
CA GLY A 100 4.34 -3.19 -6.43
C GLY A 100 4.83 -4.38 -5.63
N LEU A 101 5.19 -4.15 -4.38
CA LEU A 101 5.63 -5.21 -3.48
C LEU A 101 4.79 -5.18 -2.21
N TYR A 102 4.08 -6.26 -1.98
CA TYR A 102 3.27 -6.51 -0.80
C TYR A 102 3.95 -7.54 0.12
N PRO A 103 3.49 -7.71 1.37
CA PRO A 103 4.02 -8.77 2.24
C PRO A 103 4.10 -10.14 1.57
N HIS A 104 3.01 -10.58 0.92
CA HIS A 104 2.88 -11.92 0.34
C HIS A 104 2.87 -11.95 -1.19
N TYR A 105 2.84 -10.81 -1.84
CA TYR A 105 2.67 -10.72 -3.29
C TYR A 105 3.65 -9.74 -3.94
N MET A 106 3.99 -10.03 -5.17
CA MET A 106 4.54 -9.07 -6.13
C MET A 106 3.43 -8.66 -7.10
N LEU A 107 3.33 -7.39 -7.44
CA LEU A 107 2.43 -6.86 -8.46
C LEU A 107 3.23 -6.45 -9.68
N VAL A 108 2.82 -6.91 -10.84
CA VAL A 108 3.29 -6.43 -12.14
C VAL A 108 2.08 -6.15 -13.02
N GLY A 109 1.97 -4.93 -13.51
CA GLY A 109 0.83 -4.51 -14.30
C GLY A 109 1.25 -3.65 -15.48
N ILE A 110 0.36 -3.53 -16.45
CA ILE A 110 0.57 -2.72 -17.63
C ILE A 110 -0.72 -2.00 -18.01
N ASN A 111 -0.60 -0.68 -18.24
CA ASN A 111 -1.67 0.15 -18.75
C ASN A 111 -1.46 0.32 -20.26
N MET A 112 -2.53 0.25 -21.05
CA MET A 112 -2.42 0.32 -22.50
C MET A 112 -3.70 0.82 -23.16
N LEU A 113 -3.56 1.23 -24.42
CA LEU A 113 -4.71 1.41 -25.31
C LEU A 113 -5.27 0.03 -25.71
N ASN A 114 -6.60 -0.11 -25.77
CA ASN A 114 -7.25 -1.36 -26.19
C ASN A 114 -6.79 -1.81 -27.59
N SER A 115 -6.55 -0.87 -28.50
CA SER A 115 -6.05 -1.14 -29.86
C SER A 115 -4.63 -1.70 -29.92
N LYS A 116 -3.92 -1.74 -28.76
CA LYS A 116 -2.54 -2.24 -28.66
C LYS A 116 -2.43 -3.50 -27.78
N ALA A 117 -3.54 -3.94 -27.25
CA ALA A 117 -3.58 -5.04 -26.27
C ALA A 117 -2.98 -6.36 -26.84
N ASP A 118 -3.21 -6.65 -28.09
CA ASP A 118 -2.67 -7.84 -28.78
C ASP A 118 -1.13 -7.90 -28.82
N LYS A 119 -0.47 -6.72 -28.77
CA LYS A 119 0.99 -6.60 -28.74
C LYS A 119 1.51 -6.53 -27.30
N VAL A 120 0.80 -5.81 -26.42
CA VAL A 120 1.29 -5.43 -25.09
C VAL A 120 1.03 -6.51 -24.04
N ILE A 121 -0.13 -7.20 -24.07
CA ILE A 121 -0.43 -8.24 -23.08
C ILE A 121 0.57 -9.42 -23.14
N PRO A 122 1.05 -9.88 -24.31
CA PRO A 122 2.11 -10.87 -24.37
C PRO A 122 3.41 -10.44 -23.69
N LEU A 123 3.77 -9.13 -23.74
CA LEU A 123 4.97 -8.62 -23.06
C LEU A 123 4.87 -8.78 -21.54
N LEU A 124 3.68 -8.55 -20.96
CA LEU A 124 3.47 -8.79 -19.53
C LEU A 124 3.74 -10.25 -19.15
N LYS A 125 3.31 -11.21 -19.98
CA LYS A 125 3.64 -12.62 -19.80
C LYS A 125 5.16 -12.86 -19.87
N GLU A 126 5.83 -12.30 -20.87
CA GLU A 126 7.29 -12.44 -21.02
C GLU A 126 8.04 -11.89 -19.80
N MET A 127 7.64 -10.71 -19.31
CA MET A 127 8.24 -10.10 -18.11
C MET A 127 8.15 -11.03 -16.91
N LEU A 128 7.00 -11.65 -16.69
CA LEU A 128 6.77 -12.53 -15.54
C LEU A 128 7.51 -13.87 -15.66
N PHE A 129 7.55 -14.45 -16.85
CA PHE A 129 7.87 -15.86 -17.01
C PHE A 129 9.17 -16.14 -17.75
N THR A 130 9.62 -15.20 -18.55
CA THR A 130 10.88 -15.30 -19.28
C THR A 130 11.68 -14.01 -19.21
N PRO A 131 11.84 -13.41 -17.98
CA PRO A 131 12.65 -12.23 -17.84
C PRO A 131 14.11 -12.50 -18.25
N GLU A 132 14.81 -11.47 -18.66
CA GLU A 132 16.25 -11.55 -18.94
C GLU A 132 17.06 -11.56 -17.63
N LEU A 133 17.21 -12.74 -17.02
CA LEU A 133 18.03 -12.93 -15.82
C LEU A 133 19.49 -13.15 -16.23
N ALA A 134 20.17 -12.10 -16.69
CA ALA A 134 21.55 -12.12 -17.16
C ALA A 134 22.45 -11.24 -16.28
N SER A 135 23.77 -11.50 -16.32
CA SER A 135 24.75 -10.86 -15.41
C SER A 135 24.75 -9.33 -15.49
N ILE A 136 24.73 -8.75 -16.70
CA ILE A 136 24.83 -7.29 -16.86
C ILE A 136 23.62 -6.54 -16.28
N PRO A 137 22.34 -6.86 -16.64
CA PRO A 137 21.20 -6.20 -16.01
C PRO A 137 21.11 -6.50 -14.52
N PHE A 138 21.50 -7.70 -14.07
CA PHE A 138 21.53 -8.07 -12.67
C PHE A 138 22.48 -7.18 -11.84
N GLU A 139 23.75 -7.03 -12.28
CA GLU A 139 24.73 -6.18 -11.62
C GLU A 139 24.27 -4.72 -11.57
N THR A 140 23.66 -4.22 -12.67
CA THR A 140 23.09 -2.87 -12.71
C THR A 140 21.97 -2.69 -11.69
N CYS A 141 21.06 -3.67 -11.56
CA CYS A 141 19.98 -3.63 -10.57
C CYS A 141 20.50 -3.71 -9.13
N ILE A 142 21.49 -4.55 -8.86
CA ILE A 142 22.18 -4.68 -7.57
C ILE A 142 22.77 -3.32 -7.17
N ASP A 143 23.54 -2.70 -8.04
CA ASP A 143 24.20 -1.43 -7.73
C ASP A 143 23.19 -0.31 -7.49
N ARG A 144 22.15 -0.21 -8.33
CA ARG A 144 21.06 0.77 -8.17
C ARG A 144 20.33 0.59 -6.85
N LEU A 145 19.99 -0.65 -6.49
CA LEU A 145 19.29 -0.96 -5.24
C LEU A 145 20.18 -0.67 -4.03
N ALA A 146 21.46 -1.07 -4.07
CA ALA A 146 22.42 -0.82 -2.99
C ALA A 146 22.62 0.68 -2.75
N GLN A 147 22.86 1.45 -3.81
CA GLN A 147 22.99 2.92 -3.73
C GLN A 147 21.71 3.57 -3.19
N SER A 148 20.53 3.08 -3.61
CA SER A 148 19.25 3.58 -3.07
C SER A 148 19.16 3.37 -1.57
N VAL A 149 19.52 2.19 -1.07
CA VAL A 149 19.51 1.90 0.38
C VAL A 149 20.54 2.75 1.13
N GLU A 150 21.75 2.94 0.61
CA GLU A 150 22.77 3.83 1.20
C GLU A 150 22.26 5.28 1.34
N LEU A 151 21.50 5.78 0.35
CA LEU A 151 20.90 7.11 0.41
C LEU A 151 19.74 7.16 1.42
N MET A 152 18.92 6.11 1.46
CA MET A 152 17.79 6.05 2.39
C MET A 152 18.25 5.93 3.85
N GLU A 153 19.35 5.22 4.12
CA GLU A 153 19.91 5.08 5.49
C GLU A 153 20.43 6.40 6.07
N LYS A 154 20.63 7.43 5.24
CA LYS A 154 20.96 8.80 5.69
C LYS A 154 19.71 9.62 6.06
N ARG A 155 18.50 9.11 5.82
CA ARG A 155 17.24 9.80 6.10
C ARG A 155 16.68 9.36 7.43
N VAL A 156 16.42 10.33 8.30
CA VAL A 156 15.88 10.08 9.65
C VAL A 156 14.53 9.36 9.60
N GLU A 157 13.68 9.67 8.62
CA GLU A 157 12.37 9.04 8.47
C GLU A 157 12.48 7.54 8.15
N TYR A 158 13.42 7.17 7.28
CA TYR A 158 13.66 5.77 6.92
C TYR A 158 14.18 4.99 8.12
N MET A 159 15.15 5.53 8.84
CA MET A 159 15.74 4.89 10.00
C MET A 159 14.73 4.72 11.14
N ALA A 160 13.88 5.73 11.36
CA ALA A 160 12.80 5.66 12.34
C ALA A 160 11.76 4.59 11.95
N SER A 161 11.33 4.55 10.69
CA SER A 161 10.35 3.56 10.20
C SER A 161 10.88 2.12 10.26
N LYS A 162 12.17 1.93 9.94
CA LYS A 162 12.87 0.65 10.06
C LYS A 162 12.85 0.12 11.51
N ALA A 163 13.15 0.99 12.47
CA ALA A 163 13.11 0.66 13.89
C ALA A 163 11.68 0.41 14.38
N LEU A 164 10.71 1.25 13.95
CA LEU A 164 9.30 1.07 14.30
C LEU A 164 8.75 -0.27 13.82
N THR A 165 9.06 -0.69 12.61
CA THR A 165 8.60 -2.00 12.08
C THR A 165 9.11 -3.16 12.95
N ARG A 166 10.36 -3.07 13.43
CA ARG A 166 10.92 -4.07 14.35
C ARG A 166 10.20 -4.11 15.71
N LEU A 167 9.77 -2.95 16.21
CA LEU A 167 8.99 -2.87 17.46
C LEU A 167 7.57 -3.42 17.27
N SER A 168 6.94 -3.10 16.16
CA SER A 168 5.53 -3.47 15.90
C SER A 168 5.34 -4.92 15.52
N ALA A 169 6.21 -5.44 14.63
CA ALA A 169 6.12 -6.81 14.14
C ALA A 169 6.92 -7.83 14.97
N GLY A 170 7.94 -7.37 15.68
CA GLY A 170 8.95 -8.19 16.33
C GLY A 170 10.26 -8.24 15.55
N PRO A 171 11.43 -8.34 16.23
CA PRO A 171 12.76 -8.23 15.60
C PRO A 171 13.05 -9.34 14.58
N ASP A 172 12.50 -10.52 14.79
CA ASP A 172 12.71 -11.70 13.94
C ASP A 172 11.63 -11.91 12.89
N HIS A 173 10.63 -11.03 12.86
CA HIS A 173 9.52 -11.13 11.93
C HIS A 173 9.99 -10.89 10.48
N PRO A 174 9.48 -11.64 9.47
CA PRO A 174 9.88 -11.47 8.08
C PRO A 174 9.77 -10.04 7.56
N LEU A 175 8.71 -9.31 7.91
CA LEU A 175 8.50 -7.92 7.50
C LEU A 175 9.44 -6.92 8.19
N ALA A 176 10.06 -7.32 9.31
CA ALA A 176 11.06 -6.51 10.03
C ALA A 176 12.49 -6.73 9.54
N ARG A 177 12.70 -7.63 8.56
CA ARG A 177 14.02 -7.86 7.96
C ARG A 177 14.49 -6.60 7.25
N THR A 178 15.70 -6.21 7.56
CA THR A 178 16.34 -5.04 6.96
C THR A 178 17.32 -5.47 5.89
N MET A 179 17.54 -4.62 4.90
CA MET A 179 18.54 -4.79 3.88
C MET A 179 19.65 -3.76 4.10
N SER A 180 20.91 -4.20 4.08
CA SER A 180 22.05 -3.32 3.96
C SER A 180 22.60 -3.37 2.53
N ALA A 181 23.33 -2.33 2.12
CA ALA A 181 23.97 -2.32 0.80
C ALA A 181 24.95 -3.51 0.61
N SER A 182 25.63 -3.94 1.67
CA SER A 182 26.51 -5.12 1.62
C SER A 182 25.72 -6.42 1.41
N GLN A 183 24.58 -6.59 2.05
CA GLN A 183 23.70 -7.75 1.83
C GLN A 183 23.15 -7.76 0.40
N ILE A 184 22.81 -6.59 -0.16
CA ILE A 184 22.36 -6.47 -1.53
C ILE A 184 23.44 -6.87 -2.52
N ARG A 185 24.67 -6.35 -2.35
CA ARG A 185 25.83 -6.70 -3.20
C ARG A 185 26.29 -8.14 -3.05
N GLY A 186 25.93 -8.81 -1.97
CA GLY A 186 26.20 -10.23 -1.73
C GLY A 186 25.19 -11.21 -2.31
N VAL A 187 24.14 -10.72 -2.99
CA VAL A 187 23.15 -11.61 -3.65
C VAL A 187 23.75 -12.18 -4.93
N GLU A 188 23.60 -13.48 -5.11
CA GLU A 188 24.04 -14.18 -6.31
C GLU A 188 22.89 -14.31 -7.34
N LEU A 189 23.22 -14.26 -8.62
CA LEU A 189 22.26 -14.38 -9.72
C LEU A 189 21.49 -15.72 -9.65
N ASP A 190 22.15 -16.79 -9.25
CA ASP A 190 21.50 -18.11 -9.10
C ASP A 190 20.40 -18.07 -8.03
N SER A 191 20.62 -17.38 -6.92
CA SER A 191 19.59 -17.19 -5.87
C SER A 191 18.35 -16.48 -6.42
N LEU A 192 18.56 -15.47 -7.27
CA LEU A 192 17.44 -14.77 -7.92
C LEU A 192 16.71 -15.68 -8.92
N TYR A 193 17.45 -16.48 -9.68
CA TYR A 193 16.86 -17.45 -10.60
C TYR A 193 16.01 -18.49 -9.87
N GLN A 194 16.51 -19.05 -8.76
CA GLN A 194 15.75 -19.99 -7.94
C GLN A 194 14.50 -19.33 -7.32
N TRP A 195 14.63 -18.08 -6.89
CA TRP A 195 13.49 -17.33 -6.38
C TRP A 195 12.42 -17.11 -7.46
N HIS A 196 12.80 -16.64 -8.64
CA HIS A 196 11.90 -16.50 -9.78
C HIS A 196 11.19 -17.81 -10.11
N LYS A 197 11.94 -18.90 -10.17
CA LYS A 197 11.38 -20.24 -10.43
C LYS A 197 10.37 -20.65 -9.36
N SER A 198 10.63 -20.38 -8.07
CA SER A 198 9.68 -20.71 -6.99
C SER A 198 8.43 -19.85 -7.03
N ALA A 199 8.57 -18.55 -7.25
CA ALA A 199 7.47 -17.60 -7.23
C ALA A 199 6.58 -17.67 -8.47
N CYS A 200 7.18 -17.86 -9.66
CA CYS A 200 6.48 -17.77 -10.95
C CYS A 200 6.26 -19.11 -11.64
N ALA A 201 6.71 -20.25 -11.10
CA ALA A 201 6.53 -21.55 -11.76
C ALA A 201 5.07 -21.99 -11.85
N HIS A 202 4.26 -21.64 -10.88
CA HIS A 202 2.87 -22.09 -10.81
C HIS A 202 1.90 -20.91 -10.92
N ALA A 203 0.99 -20.97 -11.89
CA ALA A 203 -0.05 -19.97 -12.03
C ALA A 203 -1.13 -20.05 -10.94
N SER A 204 -1.30 -21.20 -10.30
CA SER A 204 -2.21 -21.36 -9.16
C SER A 204 -1.79 -20.42 -8.01
N GLY A 205 -2.73 -19.63 -7.48
CA GLY A 205 -2.46 -18.59 -6.49
C GLY A 205 -2.14 -17.21 -7.09
N MET A 206 -1.94 -17.11 -8.40
CA MET A 206 -1.86 -15.85 -9.13
C MET A 206 -3.27 -15.27 -9.31
N HIS A 207 -3.41 -13.96 -9.09
CA HIS A 207 -4.62 -13.21 -9.39
C HIS A 207 -4.32 -12.23 -10.53
N ILE A 208 -5.08 -12.35 -11.61
CA ILE A 208 -4.97 -11.49 -12.78
C ILE A 208 -6.20 -10.58 -12.80
N TYR A 209 -5.98 -9.28 -12.86
CA TYR A 209 -7.03 -8.27 -12.92
C TYR A 209 -6.98 -7.61 -14.28
N ILE A 210 -8.13 -7.52 -14.94
CA ILE A 210 -8.32 -6.68 -16.12
C ILE A 210 -9.45 -5.68 -15.88
N GLY A 211 -9.21 -4.41 -16.17
CA GLY A 211 -10.25 -3.38 -16.05
C GLY A 211 -10.04 -2.21 -16.98
N GLY A 212 -11.13 -1.52 -17.22
CA GLY A 212 -11.24 -0.45 -18.20
C GLY A 212 -12.44 -0.66 -19.11
N ASN A 213 -12.37 -0.24 -20.36
CA ASN A 213 -13.34 -0.59 -21.39
C ASN A 213 -13.02 -2.02 -21.92
N VAL A 214 -13.46 -3.03 -21.15
CA VAL A 214 -13.10 -4.42 -21.38
C VAL A 214 -14.11 -5.09 -22.32
N THR A 215 -13.63 -5.56 -23.46
CA THR A 215 -14.42 -6.34 -24.44
C THR A 215 -14.19 -7.84 -24.24
N ASP A 216 -15.12 -8.69 -24.74
CA ASP A 216 -14.94 -10.16 -24.74
C ASP A 216 -13.65 -10.57 -25.46
N GLY A 217 -13.26 -9.83 -26.49
CA GLY A 217 -12.00 -10.07 -27.22
C GLY A 217 -10.77 -9.83 -26.34
N LEU A 218 -10.77 -8.80 -25.48
CA LEU A 218 -9.71 -8.56 -24.53
C LEU A 218 -9.64 -9.62 -23.44
N VAL A 219 -10.80 -10.07 -22.94
CA VAL A 219 -10.85 -11.17 -21.97
C VAL A 219 -10.27 -12.44 -22.60
N SER A 220 -10.72 -12.82 -23.80
CA SER A 220 -10.21 -13.99 -24.51
C SER A 220 -8.71 -13.91 -24.81
N LEU A 221 -8.19 -12.72 -25.08
CA LEU A 221 -6.75 -12.49 -25.26
C LEU A 221 -5.98 -12.76 -23.96
N VAL A 222 -6.44 -12.24 -22.82
CA VAL A 222 -5.82 -12.48 -21.50
C VAL A 222 -5.89 -13.99 -21.17
N GLU A 223 -7.04 -14.61 -21.33
CA GLU A 223 -7.21 -16.05 -21.14
C GLU A 223 -6.21 -16.83 -22.01
N GLY A 224 -6.14 -16.56 -23.31
CA GLY A 224 -5.23 -17.26 -24.24
C GLY A 224 -3.75 -17.06 -23.90
N VAL A 225 -3.37 -15.91 -23.35
CA VAL A 225 -2.00 -15.61 -22.90
C VAL A 225 -1.64 -16.38 -21.64
N PHE A 226 -2.57 -16.50 -20.68
CA PHE A 226 -2.28 -17.05 -19.35
C PHE A 226 -2.79 -18.48 -19.11
N ASP A 227 -3.69 -19.02 -19.94
CA ASP A 227 -4.23 -20.38 -19.81
C ASP A 227 -3.18 -21.48 -19.93
N ASN A 228 -2.22 -21.29 -20.83
CA ASN A 228 -1.18 -22.28 -21.14
C ASN A 228 0.12 -21.99 -20.39
N TYR A 229 0.02 -21.38 -19.22
CA TYR A 229 1.20 -21.03 -18.44
C TYR A 229 1.28 -21.84 -17.15
N GLY A 230 2.53 -22.17 -16.81
CA GLY A 230 2.89 -22.76 -15.54
C GLY A 230 2.96 -24.30 -15.58
N VAL A 231 3.68 -24.82 -14.64
CA VAL A 231 3.71 -26.24 -14.33
C VAL A 231 2.49 -26.56 -13.46
N PRO A 232 1.72 -27.60 -13.73
CA PRO A 232 0.68 -28.05 -12.80
C PRO A 232 1.26 -28.27 -11.40
N GLY A 233 0.65 -27.66 -10.40
CA GLY A 233 1.13 -27.75 -9.03
C GLY A 233 0.52 -26.69 -8.12
N LYS A 234 0.97 -26.67 -6.88
CA LYS A 234 0.54 -25.67 -5.90
C LYS A 234 1.48 -24.49 -5.95
N SER A 235 0.92 -23.29 -5.89
CA SER A 235 1.68 -22.06 -5.67
C SER A 235 2.45 -22.10 -4.35
N MET A 236 3.40 -21.19 -4.23
CA MET A 236 4.12 -20.94 -2.98
C MET A 236 3.12 -20.73 -1.82
N PRO A 237 3.24 -21.46 -0.72
CA PRO A 237 2.39 -21.24 0.45
C PRO A 237 2.76 -19.92 1.14
N PHE A 238 1.77 -19.21 1.68
CA PHE A 238 2.05 -18.00 2.47
C PHE A 238 2.56 -18.36 3.86
N ASN A 239 3.62 -17.69 4.26
CA ASN A 239 4.20 -17.79 5.59
C ASN A 239 3.65 -16.67 6.48
N ILE A 240 2.43 -16.87 7.01
CA ILE A 240 1.79 -15.89 7.89
C ILE A 240 2.31 -16.10 9.32
N VAL A 241 3.26 -15.27 9.72
CA VAL A 241 3.83 -15.24 11.07
C VAL A 241 3.13 -14.12 11.85
N PRO A 242 2.43 -14.40 12.97
CA PRO A 242 1.78 -13.35 13.76
C PRO A 242 2.78 -12.30 14.26
N PHE A 243 2.35 -11.05 14.32
CA PHE A 243 3.15 -9.98 14.94
C PHE A 243 3.38 -10.30 16.43
N ALA A 244 4.61 -10.08 16.87
CA ALA A 244 5.05 -10.18 18.26
C ALA A 244 5.57 -8.81 18.73
N PRO A 245 4.67 -7.83 18.98
CA PRO A 245 5.08 -6.49 19.34
C PRO A 245 5.90 -6.50 20.62
N GLN A 246 6.93 -5.68 20.65
CA GLN A 246 7.75 -5.48 21.85
C GLN A 246 6.93 -4.73 22.91
N VAL A 247 7.26 -4.93 24.17
CA VAL A 247 6.70 -4.10 25.25
C VAL A 247 7.00 -2.62 24.98
N PRO A 248 6.13 -1.69 25.44
CA PRO A 248 6.37 -0.29 25.20
C PRO A 248 7.77 0.15 25.60
N GLN A 249 8.49 0.79 24.69
CA GLN A 249 9.86 1.22 24.90
C GLN A 249 10.16 2.49 24.10
N ARG A 250 11.25 3.13 24.48
CA ARG A 250 11.75 4.32 23.80
C ARG A 250 13.12 4.02 23.20
N LEU A 251 13.24 4.22 21.90
CA LEU A 251 14.49 3.99 21.16
C LEU A 251 15.02 5.28 20.55
N HIS A 252 16.32 5.47 20.66
CA HIS A 252 17.07 6.47 19.94
C HIS A 252 17.88 5.81 18.82
N VAL A 253 17.73 6.32 17.59
CA VAL A 253 18.46 5.84 16.40
C VAL A 253 19.32 6.99 15.91
N PRO A 254 20.64 6.97 16.15
CA PRO A 254 21.50 8.06 15.71
C PRO A 254 21.62 8.07 14.18
N VAL A 255 21.50 9.27 13.58
CA VAL A 255 21.71 9.50 12.15
C VAL A 255 22.72 10.65 12.01
N GLU A 256 23.90 10.33 11.49
CA GLU A 256 25.00 11.29 11.37
C GLU A 256 24.61 12.47 10.45
N GLY A 257 24.83 13.70 10.93
CA GLY A 257 24.53 14.91 10.15
C GLY A 257 23.06 15.26 10.02
N ALA A 258 22.17 14.63 10.80
CA ALA A 258 20.76 14.94 10.78
C ALA A 258 20.49 16.39 11.22
N LEU A 259 19.69 17.12 10.43
CA LEU A 259 19.25 18.49 10.77
C LEU A 259 17.93 18.50 11.54
N GLN A 260 17.14 17.44 11.40
CA GLN A 260 15.86 17.25 12.07
C GLN A 260 15.78 15.85 12.66
N CYS A 261 14.85 15.64 13.57
CA CYS A 261 14.53 14.33 14.13
C CYS A 261 13.22 13.80 13.53
N ALA A 262 13.21 12.54 13.15
CA ALA A 262 11.98 11.83 12.88
C ALA A 262 11.46 11.15 14.15
N VAL A 263 10.22 11.43 14.50
CA VAL A 263 9.50 10.79 15.60
C VAL A 263 8.51 9.78 14.99
N ARG A 264 8.56 8.55 15.48
CA ARG A 264 7.57 7.51 15.18
C ARG A 264 7.05 6.93 16.48
N MET A 265 5.73 6.81 16.58
CA MET A 265 5.10 6.16 17.74
C MET A 265 4.24 5.00 17.24
N THR A 266 4.22 3.90 17.99
CA THR A 266 3.45 2.71 17.62
C THR A 266 2.83 2.04 18.82
N ALA A 267 1.61 1.55 18.66
CA ALA A 267 0.94 0.68 19.62
C ALA A 267 0.29 -0.52 18.89
N PRO A 268 0.24 -1.72 19.50
CA PRO A 268 -0.49 -2.84 18.95
C PRO A 268 -1.95 -2.50 18.72
N ALA A 269 -2.56 -3.13 17.71
CA ALA A 269 -3.96 -2.91 17.38
C ALA A 269 -4.69 -4.22 17.10
N ILE A 270 -6.01 -4.17 17.09
CA ILE A 270 -6.86 -5.30 16.77
C ILE A 270 -6.68 -5.76 15.34
N PRO A 271 -6.74 -7.07 15.06
CA PRO A 271 -6.60 -7.59 13.70
C PRO A 271 -7.77 -7.18 12.81
N ARG A 272 -7.57 -7.20 11.50
CA ARG A 272 -8.60 -6.83 10.50
C ARG A 272 -9.89 -7.65 10.60
N SER A 273 -9.83 -8.86 11.11
CA SER A 273 -10.99 -9.73 11.35
C SER A 273 -11.89 -9.27 12.50
N ASN A 274 -11.41 -8.36 13.36
CA ASN A 274 -12.21 -7.84 14.47
C ASN A 274 -13.33 -6.92 13.93
N PRO A 275 -14.59 -7.06 14.40
CA PRO A 275 -15.71 -6.22 13.97
C PRO A 275 -15.50 -4.71 14.18
N ASP A 276 -14.71 -4.32 15.18
CA ASP A 276 -14.41 -2.92 15.50
C ASP A 276 -13.29 -2.33 14.63
N TYR A 277 -12.62 -3.13 13.76
CA TYR A 277 -11.45 -2.70 13.01
C TYR A 277 -11.71 -1.45 12.13
N ILE A 278 -12.84 -1.43 11.40
CA ILE A 278 -13.21 -0.27 10.57
C ILE A 278 -13.47 0.96 11.46
N GLY A 279 -14.13 0.76 12.60
CA GLY A 279 -14.36 1.81 13.58
C GLY A 279 -13.05 2.38 14.15
N LEU A 280 -12.11 1.50 14.52
CA LEU A 280 -10.78 1.90 14.99
C LEU A 280 -10.01 2.66 13.89
N ARG A 281 -10.10 2.24 12.63
CA ARG A 281 -9.48 2.98 11.52
C ARG A 281 -10.02 4.40 11.39
N LEU A 282 -11.32 4.58 11.55
CA LEU A 282 -11.96 5.90 11.53
C LEU A 282 -11.57 6.75 12.77
N LEU A 283 -11.42 6.13 13.93
CA LEU A 283 -10.91 6.77 15.14
C LEU A 283 -9.47 7.27 14.95
N VAL A 284 -8.59 6.42 14.42
CA VAL A 284 -7.19 6.80 14.10
C VAL A 284 -7.15 7.88 13.03
N MET A 285 -8.08 7.87 12.06
CA MET A 285 -8.24 8.95 11.10
C MET A 285 -8.63 10.27 11.77
N ALA A 286 -9.51 10.26 12.77
CA ALA A 286 -9.84 11.45 13.57
C ALA A 286 -8.62 11.96 14.35
N LEU A 287 -7.75 11.07 14.84
CA LEU A 287 -6.52 11.42 15.54
C LEU A 287 -5.54 12.15 14.62
N GLY A 288 -5.19 11.57 13.44
CA GLY A 288 -4.13 12.11 12.60
C GLY A 288 -4.24 11.80 11.11
N GLY A 289 -5.40 11.34 10.61
CA GLY A 289 -5.54 10.84 9.25
C GLY A 289 -5.85 11.90 8.17
N TYR A 290 -6.05 13.16 8.54
CA TYR A 290 -6.36 14.24 7.60
C TYR A 290 -6.00 15.60 8.18
N PHE A 291 -6.05 16.65 7.35
CA PHE A 291 -5.62 18.00 7.75
C PHE A 291 -6.39 18.55 8.96
N GLY A 292 -7.70 18.34 9.04
CA GLY A 292 -8.53 18.77 10.18
C GLY A 292 -8.54 17.81 11.37
N SER A 293 -7.63 16.83 11.42
CA SER A 293 -7.49 15.91 12.53
C SER A 293 -6.87 16.54 13.77
N ARG A 294 -7.05 15.93 14.93
CA ARG A 294 -6.62 16.49 16.21
C ARG A 294 -5.13 16.80 16.28
N LEU A 295 -4.29 15.85 15.88
CA LEU A 295 -2.82 16.05 15.89
C LEU A 295 -2.41 17.17 14.93
N MET A 296 -3.00 17.24 13.74
CA MET A 296 -2.69 18.32 12.81
C MET A 296 -3.08 19.70 13.36
N MET A 297 -4.28 19.79 13.94
CA MET A 297 -4.76 21.07 14.49
C MET A 297 -3.96 21.52 15.71
N ASN A 298 -3.65 20.60 16.66
CA ASN A 298 -2.91 20.94 17.86
C ASN A 298 -1.40 21.16 17.56
N ILE A 299 -0.74 20.13 17.00
CA ILE A 299 0.74 20.08 16.97
C ILE A 299 1.30 20.92 15.82
N ARG A 300 0.62 20.92 14.65
CA ARG A 300 1.06 21.72 13.49
C ARG A 300 0.50 23.14 13.55
N GLU A 301 -0.83 23.31 13.61
CA GLU A 301 -1.46 24.61 13.43
C GLU A 301 -1.32 25.51 14.67
N ASP A 302 -1.60 24.96 15.88
CA ASP A 302 -1.59 25.76 17.10
C ASP A 302 -0.16 25.94 17.66
N LYS A 303 0.64 24.87 17.68
CA LYS A 303 1.96 24.87 18.34
C LYS A 303 3.12 25.04 17.38
N GLY A 304 2.97 24.71 16.11
CA GLY A 304 4.01 24.86 15.10
C GLY A 304 5.23 23.97 15.31
N TYR A 305 5.09 22.84 16.01
CA TYR A 305 6.21 21.95 16.30
C TYR A 305 6.70 21.16 15.08
N THR A 306 5.86 20.98 14.06
CA THR A 306 6.16 20.20 12.85
C THR A 306 5.47 20.78 11.62
N TYR A 307 5.99 20.48 10.45
CA TYR A 307 5.29 20.73 9.17
C TYR A 307 4.18 19.72 8.87
N GLY A 308 4.18 18.60 9.56
CA GLY A 308 3.13 17.61 9.43
C GLY A 308 3.28 16.47 10.41
N ILE A 309 2.12 16.00 10.91
CA ILE A 309 2.00 14.84 11.76
C ILE A 309 0.83 14.01 11.24
N SER A 310 1.01 12.70 11.20
CA SER A 310 -0.03 11.79 10.73
C SER A 310 -0.22 10.62 11.67
N ALA A 311 -1.43 10.05 11.68
CA ALA A 311 -1.72 8.78 12.33
C ALA A 311 -2.42 7.84 11.35
N SER A 312 -2.01 6.57 11.34
CA SER A 312 -2.56 5.52 10.50
C SER A 312 -2.72 4.20 11.26
N LEU A 313 -3.71 3.41 10.85
CA LEU A 313 -3.88 2.02 11.29
C LEU A 313 -3.33 1.10 10.22
N ASN A 314 -2.17 0.53 10.47
CA ASN A 314 -1.49 -0.41 9.59
C ASN A 314 -1.95 -1.84 9.91
N GLY A 315 -2.70 -2.45 9.00
CA GLY A 315 -3.16 -3.82 9.16
C GLY A 315 -2.60 -4.73 8.07
N GLN A 316 -2.08 -5.86 8.49
CA GLN A 316 -1.57 -6.93 7.64
C GLN A 316 -2.25 -8.25 8.05
N PRO A 317 -2.16 -9.33 7.25
CA PRO A 317 -2.64 -10.65 7.67
C PRO A 317 -2.05 -11.11 9.01
N GLU A 318 -0.82 -10.74 9.29
CA GLU A 318 -0.06 -11.09 10.50
C GLU A 318 -0.50 -10.35 11.75
N GLY A 319 -1.08 -9.16 11.60
CA GLY A 319 -1.48 -8.32 12.72
C GLY A 319 -1.69 -6.86 12.32
N SER A 320 -1.90 -6.02 13.31
CA SER A 320 -2.12 -4.59 13.10
C SER A 320 -1.44 -3.77 14.19
N PHE A 321 -1.09 -2.53 13.83
CA PHE A 321 -0.58 -1.53 14.76
C PHE A 321 -1.03 -0.13 14.34
N VAL A 322 -1.14 0.75 15.34
CA VAL A 322 -1.27 2.20 15.10
C VAL A 322 0.13 2.77 14.90
N GLU A 323 0.29 3.61 13.89
CA GLU A 323 1.50 4.38 13.66
C GLU A 323 1.19 5.86 13.70
N ILE A 324 2.02 6.64 14.41
CA ILE A 324 2.03 8.10 14.37
C ILE A 324 3.41 8.53 13.87
N ALA A 325 3.46 9.45 12.92
CA ALA A 325 4.67 9.87 12.24
C ALA A 325 4.76 11.40 12.14
N ALA A 326 5.89 11.94 12.56
CA ALA A 326 6.24 13.35 12.40
C ALA A 326 7.74 13.52 12.18
N SER A 327 8.15 14.69 11.63
CA SER A 327 9.54 15.16 11.63
C SER A 327 9.56 16.55 12.23
N THR A 328 10.54 16.85 13.09
CA THR A 328 10.61 18.08 13.87
C THR A 328 12.06 18.44 14.22
N ASP A 329 12.27 19.67 14.67
CA ASP A 329 13.56 20.07 15.22
C ASP A 329 13.80 19.41 16.59
N ALA A 330 15.06 19.17 16.95
CA ALA A 330 15.44 18.45 18.17
C ALA A 330 14.81 19.04 19.46
N VAL A 331 14.66 20.36 19.52
CA VAL A 331 14.07 21.05 20.67
C VAL A 331 12.58 20.76 20.87
N ASN A 332 11.88 20.38 19.81
CA ASN A 332 10.44 20.13 19.82
C ASN A 332 10.09 18.64 19.96
N VAL A 333 11.07 17.75 20.00
CA VAL A 333 10.82 16.28 20.06
C VAL A 333 10.00 15.92 21.30
N GLU A 334 10.45 16.31 22.50
CA GLU A 334 9.74 16.00 23.74
C GLU A 334 8.36 16.66 23.81
N PRO A 335 8.24 17.98 23.56
CA PRO A 335 6.93 18.63 23.53
C PRO A 335 5.96 18.00 22.55
N LEU A 336 6.41 17.58 21.36
CA LEU A 336 5.58 16.92 20.35
C LEU A 336 5.07 15.56 20.85
N ILE A 337 5.94 14.74 21.46
CA ILE A 337 5.56 13.44 22.02
C ILE A 337 4.55 13.62 23.16
N GLU A 338 4.81 14.52 24.10
CA GLU A 338 3.91 14.79 25.22
C GLU A 338 2.52 15.24 24.75
N GLU A 339 2.46 16.17 23.80
CA GLU A 339 1.18 16.64 23.25
C GLU A 339 0.46 15.56 22.47
N THR A 340 1.18 14.71 21.73
CA THR A 340 0.59 13.55 21.05
C THR A 340 -0.07 12.61 22.06
N LEU A 341 0.60 12.27 23.14
CA LEU A 341 0.05 11.39 24.19
C LEU A 341 -1.15 12.04 24.90
N LYS A 342 -1.12 13.37 25.14
CA LYS A 342 -2.27 14.10 25.69
C LYS A 342 -3.49 14.04 24.77
N GLU A 343 -3.31 14.21 23.46
CA GLU A 343 -4.41 14.08 22.50
C GLU A 343 -5.00 12.67 22.47
N ILE A 344 -4.16 11.64 22.51
CA ILE A 344 -4.61 10.23 22.60
C ILE A 344 -5.46 10.04 23.88
N ALA A 345 -4.98 10.50 25.03
CA ALA A 345 -5.71 10.43 26.29
C ALA A 345 -7.03 11.21 26.23
N ALA A 346 -7.02 12.40 25.63
CA ALA A 346 -8.21 13.24 25.50
C ALA A 346 -9.34 12.58 24.68
N MET A 347 -9.01 11.74 23.69
CA MET A 347 -10.01 11.03 22.88
C MET A 347 -10.90 10.10 23.73
N SER A 348 -10.38 9.51 24.78
CA SER A 348 -11.13 8.64 25.70
C SER A 348 -12.02 9.41 26.69
N SER A 349 -11.83 10.72 26.84
CA SER A 349 -12.61 11.55 27.80
C SER A 349 -14.03 11.88 27.34
N GLY A 350 -14.36 11.67 26.06
CA GLY A 350 -15.70 11.94 25.51
C GLY A 350 -15.87 13.36 24.98
N ASN A 351 -14.82 14.02 24.59
CA ASN A 351 -14.83 15.40 24.11
C ASN A 351 -14.98 15.55 22.57
N PHE A 352 -15.45 14.52 21.87
CA PHE A 352 -15.78 14.62 20.45
C PHE A 352 -17.01 15.52 20.24
N THR A 353 -16.88 16.51 19.36
CA THR A 353 -17.99 17.34 18.95
C THR A 353 -18.75 16.75 17.77
N VAL A 354 -20.01 17.13 17.60
CA VAL A 354 -20.81 16.71 16.42
C VAL A 354 -20.15 17.21 15.13
N ASP A 355 -19.69 18.45 15.10
CA ASP A 355 -19.03 19.05 13.94
C ASP A 355 -17.73 18.32 13.55
N GLU A 356 -16.95 17.88 14.53
CA GLU A 356 -15.75 17.08 14.29
C GLU A 356 -16.11 15.75 13.63
N VAL A 357 -17.14 15.07 14.13
CA VAL A 357 -17.60 13.80 13.57
C VAL A 357 -18.15 13.97 12.17
N GLU A 358 -18.90 15.04 11.88
CA GLU A 358 -19.43 15.30 10.53
C GLU A 358 -18.32 15.64 9.53
N ARG A 359 -17.29 16.38 9.94
CA ARG A 359 -16.09 16.59 9.10
C ARG A 359 -15.37 15.27 8.81
N LEU A 360 -15.19 14.42 9.82
CA LEU A 360 -14.59 13.09 9.65
C LEU A 360 -15.40 12.23 8.69
N LYS A 361 -16.73 12.17 8.83
CA LYS A 361 -17.60 11.44 7.92
C LYS A 361 -17.47 11.94 6.48
N SER A 362 -17.47 13.25 6.29
CA SER A 362 -17.36 13.87 4.97
C SER A 362 -16.01 13.48 4.33
N PHE A 363 -14.91 13.60 5.07
CA PHE A 363 -13.58 13.23 4.60
C PHE A 363 -13.47 11.74 4.28
N ALA A 364 -13.90 10.86 5.20
CA ALA A 364 -13.86 9.41 5.01
C ALA A 364 -14.73 8.95 3.83
N THR A 365 -15.90 9.59 3.65
CA THR A 365 -16.78 9.31 2.49
C THR A 365 -16.13 9.75 1.19
N SER A 366 -15.47 10.92 1.15
CA SER A 366 -14.75 11.40 -0.03
C SER A 366 -13.60 10.47 -0.39
N GLN A 367 -12.84 9.99 0.59
CA GLN A 367 -11.79 9.00 0.36
C GLN A 367 -12.34 7.67 -0.18
N LEU A 368 -13.48 7.23 0.34
CA LEU A 368 -14.12 6.02 -0.17
C LEU A 368 -14.67 6.22 -1.59
N ALA A 369 -15.21 7.40 -1.88
CA ALA A 369 -15.71 7.76 -3.20
C ALA A 369 -14.60 7.82 -4.26
N SER A 370 -13.40 8.34 -3.90
CA SER A 370 -12.27 8.40 -4.84
C SER A 370 -11.80 7.03 -5.34
N MET A 371 -12.08 5.96 -4.59
CA MET A 371 -11.82 4.59 -5.06
C MET A 371 -12.75 4.15 -6.21
N LEU A 372 -13.75 4.96 -6.54
CA LEU A 372 -14.70 4.74 -7.65
C LEU A 372 -14.45 5.69 -8.83
N ASP A 373 -13.44 6.57 -8.77
CA ASP A 373 -13.24 7.60 -9.77
C ASP A 373 -12.87 7.02 -11.15
N THR A 374 -12.02 6.00 -11.16
CA THR A 374 -11.63 5.31 -12.39
C THR A 374 -11.70 3.79 -12.24
N PRO A 375 -11.83 3.05 -13.35
CA PRO A 375 -11.72 1.59 -13.32
C PRO A 375 -10.40 1.10 -12.71
N PHE A 376 -9.36 1.89 -12.83
CA PHE A 376 -8.03 1.56 -12.33
C PHE A 376 -7.95 1.70 -10.81
N ASP A 377 -8.58 2.72 -10.23
CA ASP A 377 -8.72 2.87 -8.77
C ASP A 377 -9.53 1.72 -8.16
N MET A 378 -10.58 1.28 -8.88
CA MET A 378 -11.38 0.11 -8.46
C MET A 378 -10.55 -1.18 -8.47
N ILE A 379 -9.70 -1.39 -9.50
CA ILE A 379 -8.75 -2.53 -9.52
C ILE A 379 -7.78 -2.42 -8.35
N ASP A 380 -7.16 -1.26 -8.12
CA ASP A 380 -6.19 -1.05 -7.04
C ASP A 380 -6.82 -1.31 -5.67
N TYR A 381 -8.10 -0.97 -5.50
CA TYR A 381 -8.87 -1.35 -4.31
C TYR A 381 -8.96 -2.87 -4.15
N HIS A 382 -9.37 -3.61 -5.18
CA HIS A 382 -9.51 -5.06 -5.13
C HIS A 382 -8.15 -5.76 -4.95
N VAL A 383 -7.11 -5.30 -5.64
CA VAL A 383 -5.72 -5.76 -5.43
C VAL A 383 -5.29 -5.58 -3.97
N THR A 384 -5.60 -4.44 -3.39
CA THR A 384 -5.28 -4.16 -1.97
C THR A 384 -6.03 -5.09 -1.03
N LEU A 385 -7.31 -5.38 -1.28
CA LEU A 385 -8.08 -6.33 -0.49
C LEU A 385 -7.47 -7.74 -0.58
N GLN A 386 -7.13 -8.19 -1.79
CA GLN A 386 -6.51 -9.50 -2.01
C GLN A 386 -5.15 -9.60 -1.32
N ALA A 387 -4.28 -8.61 -1.53
CA ALA A 387 -2.95 -8.57 -0.92
C ALA A 387 -3.00 -8.54 0.62
N ALA A 388 -4.05 -7.96 1.17
CA ALA A 388 -4.30 -7.90 2.61
C ALA A 388 -5.13 -9.06 3.15
N SER A 389 -5.44 -10.08 2.31
CA SER A 389 -6.27 -11.24 2.66
C SER A 389 -7.65 -10.86 3.23
N ILE A 390 -8.24 -9.77 2.73
CA ILE A 390 -9.59 -9.34 3.11
C ILE A 390 -10.59 -10.08 2.21
N THR A 391 -11.20 -11.13 2.76
CA THR A 391 -12.18 -11.97 2.03
C THR A 391 -13.62 -11.62 2.36
N GLN A 392 -13.86 -10.60 3.20
CA GLN A 392 -15.21 -10.20 3.59
C GLN A 392 -16.01 -9.72 2.38
N PRO A 393 -17.15 -10.35 2.06
CA PRO A 393 -18.03 -9.87 1.00
C PRO A 393 -18.50 -8.44 1.29
N ASP A 394 -18.65 -7.65 0.24
CA ASP A 394 -19.14 -6.27 0.34
C ASP A 394 -18.36 -5.38 1.33
N TYR A 395 -17.03 -5.59 1.46
CA TYR A 395 -16.18 -4.83 2.40
C TYR A 395 -16.30 -3.32 2.16
N PHE A 396 -16.43 -2.88 0.91
CA PHE A 396 -16.66 -1.48 0.55
C PHE A 396 -17.93 -0.95 1.20
N ARG A 397 -19.04 -1.68 1.10
CA ARG A 397 -20.33 -1.32 1.72
C ARG A 397 -20.25 -1.34 3.25
N CYS A 398 -19.50 -2.28 3.81
CA CYS A 398 -19.27 -2.31 5.25
C CYS A 398 -18.56 -1.04 5.72
N GLN A 399 -17.52 -0.58 5.02
CA GLN A 399 -16.84 0.68 5.31
C GLN A 399 -17.80 1.86 5.24
N TYR A 400 -18.55 1.98 4.14
CA TYR A 400 -19.52 3.06 3.96
C TYR A 400 -20.59 3.09 5.08
N ASN A 401 -21.11 1.93 5.46
CA ASN A 401 -22.09 1.82 6.54
C ASN A 401 -21.50 2.21 7.91
N GLN A 402 -20.26 1.85 8.18
CA GLN A 402 -19.57 2.25 9.41
C GLN A 402 -19.35 3.77 9.48
N ILE A 403 -18.93 4.40 8.38
CA ILE A 403 -18.81 5.86 8.30
C ILE A 403 -20.13 6.54 8.66
N ARG A 404 -21.25 6.09 8.11
CA ARG A 404 -22.55 6.67 8.39
C ARG A 404 -23.02 6.53 9.84
N LYS A 405 -22.61 5.44 10.51
CA LYS A 405 -22.97 5.14 11.91
C LYS A 405 -22.11 5.87 12.94
N LEU A 406 -21.07 6.57 12.54
CA LEU A 406 -20.21 7.29 13.48
C LEU A 406 -21.01 8.29 14.33
N THR A 407 -20.71 8.29 15.61
CA THR A 407 -21.22 9.26 16.59
C THR A 407 -20.08 9.62 17.56
N PRO A 408 -20.16 10.78 18.25
CA PRO A 408 -19.23 11.12 19.32
C PRO A 408 -19.08 10.01 20.38
N GLY A 409 -20.20 9.40 20.76
CA GLY A 409 -20.22 8.32 21.74
C GLY A 409 -19.48 7.08 21.28
N LEU A 410 -19.68 6.65 20.02
CA LEU A 410 -19.00 5.49 19.44
C LEU A 410 -17.49 5.72 19.36
N LEU A 411 -17.03 6.89 18.91
CA LEU A 411 -15.60 7.20 18.87
C LEU A 411 -14.99 7.21 20.27
N THR A 412 -15.70 7.74 21.27
CA THR A 412 -15.25 7.72 22.68
C THR A 412 -15.12 6.31 23.21
N GLU A 413 -16.10 5.43 22.93
CA GLU A 413 -16.07 4.03 23.34
C GLU A 413 -14.88 3.30 22.71
N LEU A 414 -14.66 3.46 21.40
CA LEU A 414 -13.53 2.87 20.70
C LEU A 414 -12.19 3.39 21.23
N ALA A 415 -12.11 4.69 21.56
CA ALA A 415 -10.90 5.28 22.14
C ALA A 415 -10.56 4.66 23.49
N ARG A 416 -11.56 4.52 24.40
CA ARG A 416 -11.38 3.88 25.70
C ARG A 416 -10.95 2.41 25.61
N LYS A 417 -11.40 1.72 24.55
CA LYS A 417 -11.14 0.31 24.36
C LYS A 417 -9.79 0.02 23.71
N TYR A 418 -9.32 0.91 22.83
CA TYR A 418 -8.22 0.59 21.92
C TYR A 418 -7.09 1.62 21.85
N LEU A 419 -7.21 2.81 22.44
CA LEU A 419 -6.17 3.83 22.44
C LEU A 419 -5.73 4.14 23.86
N ASN A 420 -4.73 3.37 24.34
CA ASN A 420 -4.09 3.64 25.62
C ASN A 420 -2.73 4.33 25.39
N PRO A 421 -2.50 5.55 25.88
CA PRO A 421 -1.22 6.25 25.75
C PRO A 421 -0.01 5.46 26.25
N ASP A 422 -0.19 4.65 27.30
CA ASP A 422 0.87 3.87 27.94
C ASP A 422 1.35 2.68 27.11
N GLU A 423 0.60 2.31 26.04
CA GLU A 423 0.97 1.22 25.15
C GLU A 423 1.84 1.68 23.97
N PHE A 424 2.08 2.98 23.83
CA PHE A 424 2.86 3.50 22.72
C PHE A 424 4.37 3.38 22.96
N SER A 425 5.04 2.67 22.08
CA SER A 425 6.50 2.76 21.90
C SER A 425 6.84 4.01 21.09
N VAL A 426 8.00 4.59 21.36
CA VAL A 426 8.51 5.80 20.70
C VAL A 426 9.86 5.53 20.08
N VAL A 427 10.03 5.88 18.81
CA VAL A 427 11.32 5.86 18.09
C VAL A 427 11.65 7.30 17.71
N ILE A 428 12.86 7.71 18.01
CA ILE A 428 13.43 9.01 17.65
C ILE A 428 14.68 8.74 16.83
N ALA A 429 14.69 9.16 15.57
CA ALA A 429 15.88 9.11 14.73
C ALA A 429 16.38 10.51 14.43
N GLY A 430 17.67 10.75 14.71
CA GLY A 430 18.29 12.07 14.53
C GLY A 430 19.65 12.20 15.18
#